data_eb8abef1d7b43a4c9de2aa49031e647c
#
_entry.id   eb8abef1d7b43a4c9de2aa49031e647c
#
_cell.length_a   1.000
_cell.length_b   1.000
_cell.length_c   1.000
_cell.angle_alpha   90.00
_cell.angle_beta   90.00
_cell.angle_gamma   90.00
#
_symmetry.space_group_name_H-M   'P 1'
#
loop_
_entity.id
_entity.type
_entity.pdbx_description
1 polymer ?
#
loop_
_entity_poly.entity_id
_entity_poly.type
_entity_poly.pdbx_seq_one_letter_code
_entity_poly.pdbx_strand_id
1 'polypeptide(L)'
;MKVSRKLSIVAISLFLVVGMITSYDIIQKHRSSETVKMAQTKQSNLVDRLTSATGSTIHVLNYSDLAIEKMADVYQLSIQEKIQEQLLQLIESQTATFTQPLIVSNPFLTNTTGLYLAFSTDEAVKISYRIDAQGYPSFEKNLKQNEEYATSHQYQIIGCIPNVDNLITLTAITQDGQQQQMQFHYTPPKLSTTSEMNYQLSKQESDESLSEGLFAVIGNQAGEKATYLVDNDGYIRAEMPIVNYNSMRLVFNDQQEMFMAVSDSKIVKLNALGQVKQVLDLANTDYLIHHDYILNDKNQLIALATSKTAKKQAGYVEDRIITIDLSTQEVTEIANFEELLPDLYQKATGIEEHSNNKGYLDPVHINSLQLADNQQLLVSSRETSTILALKPDEQGIYQVEYMMGDEAIWQGVGECGQLLLEKEGSFTSQYGQHSITYETAEDLSAGQYYLSLFNNNSTIMDSRIDISLAEIADKTAGKTSKYMKYLVDEKTNSYKLVESFDVPYSAYVSSVQNYQNHIIVDSGQQATFAEYTSSGKMIQRFTQKTDTKYLYRVYKYDFKNYYFD
;
A
#
# COMPACT_ATOMS: atom_id res chain seq x y z
N MET A 1 33.08 8.50 -41.30
CA MET A 1 31.98 7.59 -40.90
C MET A 1 32.01 7.29 -39.39
N LYS A 2 32.26 8.30 -38.55
CA LYS A 2 32.28 8.19 -37.07
C LYS A 2 31.43 9.25 -36.36
N VAL A 3 30.62 10.02 -37.09
CA VAL A 3 29.77 11.10 -36.50
C VAL A 3 28.32 10.69 -36.31
N SER A 4 27.84 9.60 -36.95
CA SER A 4 26.41 9.23 -36.88
C SER A 4 25.99 8.40 -35.64
N ARG A 5 26.96 7.79 -34.92
CA ARG A 5 26.61 6.99 -33.71
C ARG A 5 26.43 7.80 -32.41
N LYS A 6 27.08 8.96 -32.31
CA LYS A 6 26.90 9.82 -31.11
C LYS A 6 25.58 10.60 -31.12
N LEU A 7 25.04 10.92 -32.31
CA LEU A 7 23.73 11.59 -32.43
C LEU A 7 22.55 10.66 -32.13
N SER A 8 22.68 9.35 -32.36
CA SER A 8 21.60 8.39 -32.06
C SER A 8 21.45 8.11 -30.56
N ILE A 9 22.55 8.13 -29.80
CA ILE A 9 22.51 7.90 -28.34
C ILE A 9 21.95 9.15 -27.63
N VAL A 10 22.31 10.33 -28.08
CA VAL A 10 21.76 11.59 -27.53
C VAL A 10 20.27 11.75 -27.86
N ALA A 11 19.82 11.30 -29.03
CA ALA A 11 18.41 11.36 -29.42
C ALA A 11 17.54 10.37 -28.58
N ILE A 12 18.06 9.18 -28.26
CA ILE A 12 17.35 8.20 -27.43
C ILE A 12 17.28 8.67 -25.96
N SER A 13 18.34 9.28 -25.44
CA SER A 13 18.34 9.87 -24.10
C SER A 13 17.39 11.07 -24.00
N LEU A 14 17.32 11.91 -25.04
CA LEU A 14 16.38 13.05 -25.08
C LEU A 14 14.91 12.59 -25.19
N PHE A 15 14.63 11.49 -25.90
CA PHE A 15 13.25 10.96 -25.98
C PHE A 15 12.78 10.32 -24.66
N LEU A 16 13.68 9.71 -23.88
CA LEU A 16 13.35 9.20 -22.55
C LEU A 16 13.13 10.33 -21.52
N VAL A 17 13.94 11.38 -21.58
CA VAL A 17 13.79 12.58 -20.72
C VAL A 17 12.52 13.37 -21.07
N VAL A 18 12.22 13.57 -22.34
CA VAL A 18 10.99 14.26 -22.79
C VAL A 18 9.74 13.43 -22.45
N GLY A 19 9.80 12.09 -22.49
CA GLY A 19 8.71 11.21 -22.09
C GLY A 19 8.41 11.28 -20.58
N MET A 20 9.41 11.47 -19.73
CA MET A 20 9.24 11.64 -18.28
C MET A 20 8.73 13.05 -17.92
N ILE A 21 9.23 14.09 -18.58
CA ILE A 21 8.77 15.49 -18.35
C ILE A 21 7.30 15.68 -18.75
N THR A 22 6.85 15.10 -19.86
CA THR A 22 5.44 15.18 -20.27
C THR A 22 4.51 14.41 -19.32
N SER A 23 4.97 13.33 -18.69
CA SER A 23 4.18 12.54 -17.75
C SER A 23 3.89 13.31 -16.46
N TYR A 24 4.86 14.04 -15.95
CA TYR A 24 4.69 14.80 -14.71
C TYR A 24 3.92 16.10 -14.92
N ASP A 25 4.01 16.76 -16.09
CA ASP A 25 3.20 17.93 -16.43
C ASP A 25 1.73 17.57 -16.65
N ILE A 26 1.42 16.36 -17.08
CA ILE A 26 0.05 15.82 -17.12
C ILE A 26 -0.48 15.66 -15.70
N ILE A 27 0.32 15.13 -14.76
CA ILE A 27 -0.08 14.95 -13.34
C ILE A 27 -0.35 16.33 -12.66
N GLN A 28 0.42 17.37 -12.94
CA GLN A 28 0.22 18.68 -12.33
C GLN A 28 -0.88 19.52 -13.01
N LYS A 29 -1.09 19.39 -14.33
CA LYS A 29 -2.23 20.01 -15.00
C LYS A 29 -3.55 19.37 -14.62
N HIS A 30 -3.56 18.06 -14.30
CA HIS A 30 -4.74 17.41 -13.73
C HIS A 30 -4.98 17.75 -12.24
N ARG A 31 -3.97 18.29 -11.52
CA ARG A 31 -4.17 18.78 -10.14
C ARG A 31 -5.11 19.98 -10.02
N SER A 32 -5.38 20.73 -11.10
CA SER A 32 -6.14 21.98 -11.04
C SER A 32 -7.52 21.97 -11.71
N SER A 33 -7.99 20.89 -12.34
CA SER A 33 -9.27 20.98 -13.07
C SER A 33 -10.05 19.68 -13.31
N GLU A 34 -9.72 18.54 -12.73
CA GLU A 34 -10.64 17.42 -12.76
C GLU A 34 -11.37 17.28 -11.43
N THR A 35 -12.52 17.96 -11.36
CA THR A 35 -13.71 17.40 -10.74
C THR A 35 -13.77 15.96 -11.26
N VAL A 36 -13.40 14.98 -10.44
CA VAL A 36 -13.86 13.62 -10.65
C VAL A 36 -15.37 13.76 -10.56
N LYS A 37 -16.03 13.96 -11.70
CA LYS A 37 -17.42 13.58 -11.80
C LYS A 37 -17.38 12.11 -11.41
N MET A 38 -17.73 11.81 -10.13
CA MET A 38 -18.34 10.52 -9.86
C MET A 38 -19.21 10.32 -11.07
N ALA A 39 -19.09 9.19 -11.75
CA ALA A 39 -20.03 8.89 -12.80
C ALA A 39 -21.40 9.04 -12.14
N GLN A 40 -21.91 10.25 -12.14
CA GLN A 40 -23.30 10.55 -12.04
C GLN A 40 -23.86 9.92 -13.31
N THR A 41 -23.98 8.60 -13.31
CA THR A 41 -25.13 8.00 -13.92
C THR A 41 -26.23 8.91 -13.44
N LYS A 42 -26.81 9.70 -14.33
CA LYS A 42 -27.99 10.49 -14.03
C LYS A 42 -28.88 9.58 -13.19
N GLN A 43 -28.85 9.78 -11.91
CA GLN A 43 -29.74 9.15 -10.94
C GLN A 43 -31.06 9.86 -11.08
N SER A 44 -31.69 9.63 -12.26
CA SER A 44 -33.13 9.79 -12.38
C SER A 44 -33.73 8.70 -11.51
N ASN A 45 -34.17 9.07 -10.31
CA ASN A 45 -35.15 8.32 -9.51
C ASN A 45 -34.91 6.82 -9.35
N LEU A 46 -33.69 6.41 -8.99
CA LEU A 46 -33.41 5.02 -8.67
C LEU A 46 -33.34 4.82 -7.15
N VAL A 47 -34.48 4.91 -6.50
CA VAL A 47 -34.84 3.95 -5.46
C VAL A 47 -35.19 2.67 -6.23
N ASP A 48 -34.23 2.08 -6.93
CA ASP A 48 -34.51 0.89 -7.69
C ASP A 48 -34.10 -0.34 -6.93
N ARG A 49 -35.12 -1.05 -6.61
CA ARG A 49 -35.21 -2.45 -6.29
C ARG A 49 -34.43 -3.26 -7.34
N LEU A 50 -33.16 -3.53 -7.07
CA LEU A 50 -32.49 -4.67 -7.67
C LEU A 50 -33.15 -5.90 -7.06
N THR A 51 -34.24 -6.38 -7.69
CA THR A 51 -34.91 -7.60 -7.27
C THR A 51 -34.01 -8.75 -7.69
N SER A 52 -33.44 -9.48 -6.72
CA SER A 52 -32.78 -10.75 -7.03
C SER A 52 -33.80 -11.73 -7.58
N ALA A 53 -33.39 -12.71 -8.38
CA ALA A 53 -34.25 -13.78 -8.87
C ALA A 53 -34.93 -14.58 -7.74
N THR A 54 -34.45 -14.46 -6.51
CA THR A 54 -34.96 -15.09 -5.27
C THR A 54 -35.88 -14.18 -4.46
N GLY A 55 -36.16 -12.94 -4.92
CA GLY A 55 -37.07 -12.01 -4.23
C GLY A 55 -36.41 -11.15 -3.12
N SER A 56 -35.09 -11.27 -2.88
CA SER A 56 -34.39 -10.39 -1.93
C SER A 56 -34.25 -8.98 -2.52
N THR A 57 -34.45 -7.96 -1.69
CA THR A 57 -34.30 -6.55 -2.07
C THR A 57 -32.90 -6.07 -1.68
N ILE A 58 -32.15 -5.54 -2.65
CA ILE A 58 -30.88 -4.85 -2.37
C ILE A 58 -31.14 -3.35 -2.34
N HIS A 59 -30.87 -2.75 -1.20
CA HIS A 59 -31.07 -1.33 -0.97
C HIS A 59 -29.84 -0.53 -1.43
N VAL A 60 -30.08 0.70 -1.89
CA VAL A 60 -29.08 1.73 -2.10
C VAL A 60 -29.49 2.93 -1.28
N LEU A 61 -28.58 3.47 -0.45
CA LEU A 61 -28.89 4.65 0.35
C LEU A 61 -29.02 5.90 -0.54
N ASN A 62 -29.82 6.85 -0.09
CA ASN A 62 -29.94 8.12 -0.77
C ASN A 62 -28.86 9.11 -0.30
N TYR A 63 -27.97 9.49 -1.19
CA TYR A 63 -26.86 10.41 -0.89
C TYR A 63 -27.13 11.85 -1.37
N SER A 64 -28.32 12.15 -1.94
CA SER A 64 -28.62 13.47 -2.53
C SER A 64 -28.47 14.63 -1.54
N ASP A 65 -28.75 14.39 -0.27
CA ASP A 65 -28.72 15.41 0.79
C ASP A 65 -27.38 15.47 1.54
N LEU A 66 -26.39 14.69 1.12
CA LEU A 66 -25.10 14.56 1.82
C LEU A 66 -24.00 15.50 1.30
N ALA A 67 -24.28 16.36 0.32
CA ALA A 67 -23.28 17.25 -0.26
C ALA A 67 -21.96 16.55 -0.67
N ILE A 68 -22.06 15.35 -1.25
CA ILE A 68 -20.91 14.60 -1.78
C ILE A 68 -20.69 15.02 -3.24
N GLU A 69 -19.67 15.83 -3.49
CA GLU A 69 -19.31 16.30 -4.83
C GLU A 69 -18.07 15.61 -5.39
N LYS A 70 -17.19 15.15 -4.51
CA LYS A 70 -15.91 14.53 -4.85
C LYS A 70 -15.57 13.42 -3.84
N MET A 71 -14.63 12.54 -4.18
CA MET A 71 -14.20 11.43 -3.32
C MET A 71 -13.70 11.90 -1.94
N ALA A 72 -13.07 13.07 -1.86
CA ALA A 72 -12.61 13.63 -0.58
C ALA A 72 -13.74 13.87 0.44
N ASP A 73 -14.97 14.08 -0.04
CA ASP A 73 -16.13 14.33 0.82
C ASP A 73 -16.61 13.04 1.47
N VAL A 74 -16.47 11.90 0.79
CA VAL A 74 -16.77 10.56 1.35
C VAL A 74 -15.98 10.32 2.64
N TYR A 75 -14.75 10.80 2.70
CA TYR A 75 -13.84 10.63 3.84
C TYR A 75 -13.96 11.75 4.89
N GLN A 76 -15.07 12.49 4.91
CA GLN A 76 -15.40 13.41 6.01
C GLN A 76 -16.21 12.65 7.08
N LEU A 77 -15.79 12.77 8.34
CA LEU A 77 -16.46 12.06 9.44
C LEU A 77 -17.94 12.42 9.54
N SER A 78 -18.28 13.71 9.38
CA SER A 78 -19.67 14.20 9.40
C SER A 78 -20.56 13.61 8.28
N ILE A 79 -19.98 13.26 7.13
CA ILE A 79 -20.69 12.56 6.06
C ILE A 79 -20.91 11.10 6.44
N GLN A 80 -19.89 10.44 6.97
CA GLN A 80 -19.98 9.04 7.41
C GLN A 80 -20.97 8.85 8.57
N GLU A 81 -21.06 9.83 9.49
CA GLU A 81 -22.05 9.84 10.56
C GLU A 81 -23.48 9.91 10.01
N LYS A 82 -23.75 10.80 9.04
CA LYS A 82 -25.05 10.88 8.38
C LYS A 82 -25.41 9.62 7.61
N ILE A 83 -24.44 9.00 6.94
CA ILE A 83 -24.63 7.69 6.29
C ILE A 83 -25.00 6.62 7.32
N GLN A 84 -24.30 6.60 8.45
CA GLN A 84 -24.60 5.69 9.56
C GLN A 84 -26.02 5.91 10.12
N GLU A 85 -26.45 7.15 10.27
CA GLU A 85 -27.82 7.47 10.73
C GLU A 85 -28.87 6.94 9.75
N GLN A 86 -28.69 7.13 8.44
CA GLN A 86 -29.60 6.57 7.42
C GLN A 86 -29.61 5.04 7.45
N LEU A 87 -28.45 4.41 7.62
CA LEU A 87 -28.34 2.95 7.69
C LEU A 87 -29.05 2.41 8.94
N LEU A 88 -28.90 3.06 10.10
CA LEU A 88 -29.60 2.68 11.34
C LEU A 88 -31.11 2.82 11.20
N GLN A 89 -31.60 3.91 10.62
CA GLN A 89 -33.03 4.10 10.34
C GLN A 89 -33.56 2.97 9.43
N LEU A 90 -32.79 2.56 8.45
CA LEU A 90 -33.18 1.45 7.56
C LEU A 90 -33.21 0.11 8.32
N ILE A 91 -32.25 -0.16 9.20
CA ILE A 91 -32.21 -1.35 10.07
C ILE A 91 -33.45 -1.37 10.99
N GLU A 92 -33.79 -0.25 11.62
CA GLU A 92 -34.90 -0.13 12.55
C GLU A 92 -36.27 -0.22 11.87
N SER A 93 -36.35 0.13 10.58
CA SER A 93 -37.60 0.15 9.81
C SER A 93 -38.14 -1.24 9.44
N GLN A 94 -37.33 -2.30 9.62
CA GLN A 94 -37.71 -3.67 9.23
C GLN A 94 -37.08 -4.72 10.15
N THR A 95 -37.76 -5.88 10.24
CA THR A 95 -37.18 -7.04 10.92
C THR A 95 -36.39 -7.87 9.89
N ALA A 96 -35.09 -7.82 9.97
CA ALA A 96 -34.22 -8.61 9.11
C ALA A 96 -33.93 -9.98 9.77
N THR A 97 -34.17 -11.05 9.06
CA THR A 97 -33.89 -12.44 9.45
C THR A 97 -32.87 -13.07 8.51
N PHE A 98 -32.34 -14.24 8.85
CA PHE A 98 -31.40 -14.96 7.97
C PHE A 98 -31.99 -15.22 6.57
N THR A 99 -33.27 -15.56 6.47
CA THR A 99 -33.95 -15.82 5.20
C THR A 99 -34.40 -14.56 4.45
N GLN A 100 -34.45 -13.43 5.14
CA GLN A 100 -34.79 -12.11 4.61
C GLN A 100 -33.85 -11.04 5.21
N PRO A 101 -32.55 -11.08 4.88
CA PRO A 101 -31.59 -10.14 5.43
C PRO A 101 -31.77 -8.74 4.85
N LEU A 102 -31.39 -7.73 5.61
CA LEU A 102 -31.15 -6.40 5.08
C LEU A 102 -29.85 -6.45 4.28
N ILE A 103 -29.94 -6.10 3.00
CA ILE A 103 -28.79 -6.03 2.08
C ILE A 103 -28.68 -4.61 1.54
N VAL A 104 -27.52 -3.96 1.71
CA VAL A 104 -27.29 -2.59 1.25
C VAL A 104 -26.01 -2.56 0.41
N SER A 105 -26.10 -2.04 -0.81
CA SER A 105 -24.93 -1.89 -1.69
C SER A 105 -24.06 -0.74 -1.23
N ASN A 106 -22.79 -1.02 -0.91
CA ASN A 106 -21.73 -0.05 -0.61
C ASN A 106 -22.20 1.19 0.22
N PRO A 107 -22.79 1.01 1.41
CA PRO A 107 -23.44 2.11 2.11
C PRO A 107 -22.48 3.25 2.48
N PHE A 108 -21.24 2.95 2.82
CA PHE A 108 -20.24 3.94 3.23
C PHE A 108 -19.40 4.51 2.08
N LEU A 109 -19.62 4.08 0.85
CA LEU A 109 -18.92 4.49 -0.36
C LEU A 109 -17.39 4.22 -0.37
N THR A 110 -16.92 3.38 0.53
CA THR A 110 -15.50 3.05 0.73
C THR A 110 -15.06 1.75 0.06
N ASN A 111 -16.02 0.96 -0.45
CA ASN A 111 -15.77 -0.25 -1.24
C ASN A 111 -16.85 -0.38 -2.32
N THR A 112 -16.52 -0.05 -3.56
CA THR A 112 -17.50 0.09 -4.65
C THR A 112 -18.21 -1.22 -5.00
N THR A 113 -17.61 -2.38 -4.73
CA THR A 113 -18.16 -3.71 -5.03
C THR A 113 -18.72 -4.42 -3.82
N GLY A 114 -18.59 -3.81 -2.61
CA GLY A 114 -18.98 -4.41 -1.36
C GLY A 114 -20.48 -4.34 -1.06
N LEU A 115 -20.95 -5.26 -0.25
CA LEU A 115 -22.32 -5.29 0.29
C LEU A 115 -22.27 -5.21 1.81
N TYR A 116 -23.13 -4.39 2.38
CA TYR A 116 -23.46 -4.47 3.80
C TYR A 116 -24.61 -5.46 3.98
N LEU A 117 -24.50 -6.31 5.01
CA LEU A 117 -25.46 -7.33 5.34
C LEU A 117 -25.80 -7.25 6.83
N ALA A 118 -27.10 -7.24 7.18
CA ALA A 118 -27.56 -7.31 8.57
C ALA A 118 -28.78 -8.22 8.70
N PHE A 119 -28.82 -9.05 9.76
CA PHE A 119 -29.94 -9.92 10.12
C PHE A 119 -29.78 -10.47 11.54
N SER A 120 -30.87 -11.07 12.04
CA SER A 120 -30.87 -11.84 13.28
C SER A 120 -31.22 -13.30 13.00
N THR A 121 -30.80 -14.18 13.92
CA THR A 121 -31.15 -15.60 13.95
C THR A 121 -31.77 -15.97 15.29
N ASP A 122 -32.66 -16.97 15.32
CA ASP A 122 -33.28 -17.44 16.56
C ASP A 122 -32.27 -18.16 17.45
N GLU A 123 -31.31 -18.85 16.84
CA GLU A 123 -30.22 -19.57 17.51
C GLU A 123 -28.89 -18.92 17.18
N ALA A 124 -27.91 -19.07 18.05
CA ALA A 124 -26.54 -18.59 17.81
C ALA A 124 -25.85 -19.43 16.72
N VAL A 125 -25.36 -18.79 15.66
CA VAL A 125 -24.76 -19.44 14.49
C VAL A 125 -23.43 -18.80 14.09
N LYS A 126 -22.61 -19.59 13.36
CA LYS A 126 -21.50 -19.08 12.53
C LYS A 126 -22.02 -18.84 11.12
N ILE A 127 -21.45 -17.85 10.46
CA ILE A 127 -21.81 -17.51 9.08
C ILE A 127 -20.59 -17.69 8.17
N SER A 128 -20.80 -18.43 7.09
CA SER A 128 -19.90 -18.44 5.92
C SER A 128 -20.66 -17.96 4.69
N TYR A 129 -19.90 -17.58 3.66
CA TYR A 129 -20.50 -17.26 2.36
C TYR A 129 -19.64 -17.79 1.22
N ARG A 130 -20.33 -18.03 0.09
CA ARG A 130 -19.74 -18.40 -1.18
C ARG A 130 -20.32 -17.51 -2.27
N ILE A 131 -19.45 -17.02 -3.15
CA ILE A 131 -19.82 -16.25 -4.33
C ILE A 131 -19.44 -17.06 -5.55
N ASP A 132 -20.43 -17.32 -6.42
CA ASP A 132 -20.26 -17.96 -7.72
C ASP A 132 -20.66 -16.98 -8.83
N ALA A 133 -19.79 -16.80 -9.83
CA ALA A 133 -20.07 -16.02 -11.02
C ALA A 133 -19.68 -16.84 -12.26
N GLN A 134 -20.49 -16.78 -13.32
CA GLN A 134 -20.25 -17.61 -14.50
C GLN A 134 -18.92 -17.26 -15.17
N GLY A 135 -18.04 -18.23 -15.29
CA GLY A 135 -16.71 -18.08 -15.92
C GLY A 135 -15.61 -17.60 -14.97
N TYR A 136 -15.89 -17.50 -13.67
CA TYR A 136 -14.95 -17.08 -12.64
C TYR A 136 -14.82 -18.14 -11.54
N PRO A 137 -13.64 -18.23 -10.87
CA PRO A 137 -13.49 -19.06 -9.70
C PRO A 137 -14.43 -18.62 -8.57
N SER A 138 -14.92 -19.58 -7.81
CA SER A 138 -15.71 -19.29 -6.62
C SER A 138 -14.86 -18.61 -5.56
N PHE A 139 -15.49 -17.74 -4.78
CA PHE A 139 -14.86 -17.07 -3.63
C PHE A 139 -15.64 -17.46 -2.37
N GLU A 140 -14.97 -18.13 -1.44
CA GLU A 140 -15.60 -18.67 -0.22
C GLU A 140 -14.82 -18.28 1.02
N LYS A 141 -15.51 -17.76 2.05
CA LYS A 141 -14.90 -17.32 3.30
C LYS A 141 -15.86 -17.50 4.49
N ASN A 142 -15.26 -17.71 5.68
CA ASN A 142 -15.96 -17.58 6.95
C ASN A 142 -15.95 -16.13 7.39
N LEU A 143 -17.09 -15.61 7.82
CA LEU A 143 -17.23 -14.22 8.23
C LEU A 143 -16.78 -14.03 9.67
N LYS A 144 -16.00 -12.98 9.90
CA LYS A 144 -15.58 -12.57 11.25
C LYS A 144 -16.78 -12.20 12.10
N GLN A 145 -16.84 -12.74 13.30
CA GLN A 145 -17.84 -12.43 14.33
C GLN A 145 -17.17 -11.99 15.63
N ASN A 146 -17.88 -11.22 16.46
CA ASN A 146 -17.39 -10.83 17.79
C ASN A 146 -17.34 -12.01 18.76
N GLU A 147 -18.27 -12.95 18.59
CA GLU A 147 -18.35 -14.20 19.33
C GLU A 147 -18.30 -15.37 18.35
N GLU A 148 -17.84 -16.52 18.77
CA GLU A 148 -17.74 -17.69 17.90
C GLU A 148 -19.09 -18.07 17.27
N TYR A 149 -20.17 -17.95 18.06
CA TYR A 149 -21.57 -18.09 17.62
C TYR A 149 -22.37 -16.87 18.09
N ALA A 150 -23.14 -16.28 17.22
CA ALA A 150 -23.93 -15.06 17.50
C ALA A 150 -25.36 -15.19 16.98
N THR A 151 -26.27 -14.35 17.51
CA THR A 151 -27.66 -14.21 17.04
C THR A 151 -27.90 -12.90 16.28
N SER A 152 -26.98 -11.94 16.38
CA SER A 152 -27.05 -10.66 15.66
C SER A 152 -25.85 -10.53 14.75
N HIS A 153 -26.08 -10.23 13.49
CA HIS A 153 -25.10 -10.31 12.43
C HIS A 153 -25.05 -9.03 11.63
N GLN A 154 -23.83 -8.48 11.47
CA GLN A 154 -23.54 -7.35 10.59
C GLN A 154 -22.19 -7.58 9.92
N TYR A 155 -22.16 -7.54 8.58
CA TYR A 155 -20.96 -7.83 7.81
C TYR A 155 -20.80 -6.90 6.61
N GLN A 156 -19.58 -6.73 6.15
CA GLN A 156 -19.28 -6.33 4.79
C GLN A 156 -18.89 -7.57 4.00
N ILE A 157 -19.66 -7.91 2.99
CA ILE A 157 -19.33 -8.96 2.02
C ILE A 157 -18.46 -8.35 0.93
N ILE A 158 -17.28 -8.92 0.74
CA ILE A 158 -16.37 -8.61 -0.38
C ILE A 158 -16.23 -9.86 -1.25
N GLY A 159 -15.68 -9.73 -2.46
CA GLY A 159 -15.41 -10.88 -3.33
C GLY A 159 -16.27 -10.95 -4.57
N CYS A 160 -17.29 -10.11 -4.72
CA CYS A 160 -18.09 -10.05 -5.94
C CYS A 160 -17.27 -9.58 -7.14
N ILE A 161 -17.45 -10.24 -8.27
CA ILE A 161 -16.87 -9.82 -9.55
C ILE A 161 -17.61 -8.59 -10.07
N PRO A 162 -16.93 -7.48 -10.36
CA PRO A 162 -17.55 -6.24 -10.83
C PRO A 162 -18.28 -6.42 -12.16
N ASN A 163 -19.46 -5.79 -12.32
CA ASN A 163 -20.26 -5.79 -13.54
C ASN A 163 -20.66 -7.18 -14.06
N VAL A 164 -20.70 -8.16 -13.17
CA VAL A 164 -21.12 -9.54 -13.47
C VAL A 164 -22.20 -9.94 -12.47
N ASP A 165 -23.12 -10.79 -12.88
CA ASP A 165 -24.10 -11.38 -11.97
C ASP A 165 -23.42 -12.40 -11.06
N ASN A 166 -23.45 -12.15 -9.76
CA ASN A 166 -22.87 -13.00 -8.72
C ASN A 166 -24.01 -13.67 -7.93
N LEU A 167 -23.98 -14.99 -7.83
CA LEU A 167 -24.82 -15.74 -6.91
C LEU A 167 -24.11 -15.84 -5.55
N ILE A 168 -24.69 -15.22 -4.54
CA ILE A 168 -24.15 -15.25 -3.18
C ILE A 168 -24.95 -16.25 -2.37
N THR A 169 -24.29 -17.27 -1.82
CA THR A 169 -24.84 -18.26 -0.92
C THR A 169 -24.33 -17.97 0.49
N LEU A 170 -25.23 -17.66 1.42
CA LEU A 170 -24.93 -17.58 2.84
C LEU A 170 -25.24 -18.92 3.48
N THR A 171 -24.38 -19.38 4.40
CA THR A 171 -24.59 -20.59 5.19
C THR A 171 -24.48 -20.24 6.67
N ALA A 172 -25.56 -20.46 7.41
CA ALA A 172 -25.59 -20.38 8.87
C ALA A 172 -25.40 -21.77 9.46
N ILE A 173 -24.50 -21.91 10.42
CA ILE A 173 -24.14 -23.17 11.05
C ILE A 173 -24.34 -23.04 12.57
N THR A 174 -25.22 -23.85 13.15
CA THR A 174 -25.46 -23.91 14.59
C THR A 174 -24.32 -24.65 15.31
N GLN A 175 -24.29 -24.53 16.62
CA GLN A 175 -23.25 -25.19 17.45
C GLN A 175 -23.31 -26.73 17.38
N ASP A 176 -24.50 -27.29 17.15
CA ASP A 176 -24.69 -28.74 16.94
C ASP A 176 -24.47 -29.20 15.49
N GLY A 177 -24.06 -28.27 14.59
CA GLY A 177 -23.69 -28.55 13.21
C GLY A 177 -24.84 -28.53 12.20
N GLN A 178 -26.07 -28.13 12.60
CA GLN A 178 -27.15 -27.93 11.65
C GLN A 178 -26.83 -26.74 10.74
N GLN A 179 -27.24 -26.85 9.46
CA GLN A 179 -26.96 -25.84 8.45
C GLN A 179 -28.24 -25.34 7.82
N GLN A 180 -28.31 -24.04 7.64
CA GLN A 180 -29.33 -23.37 6.84
C GLN A 180 -28.65 -22.51 5.78
N GLN A 181 -29.20 -22.50 4.55
CA GLN A 181 -28.66 -21.69 3.46
C GLN A 181 -29.73 -20.74 2.93
N MET A 182 -29.27 -19.57 2.46
CA MET A 182 -30.05 -18.64 1.66
C MET A 182 -29.21 -18.11 0.52
N GLN A 183 -29.85 -17.74 -0.58
CA GLN A 183 -29.16 -17.28 -1.80
C GLN A 183 -29.80 -16.01 -2.33
N PHE A 184 -28.97 -15.17 -2.93
CA PHE A 184 -29.43 -14.01 -3.69
C PHE A 184 -28.42 -13.64 -4.78
N HIS A 185 -28.90 -12.94 -5.79
CA HIS A 185 -28.08 -12.44 -6.89
C HIS A 185 -27.70 -10.97 -6.67
N TYR A 186 -26.48 -10.61 -7.03
CA TYR A 186 -25.99 -9.25 -7.01
C TYR A 186 -25.06 -8.96 -8.19
N THR A 187 -25.35 -7.88 -8.92
CA THR A 187 -24.45 -7.34 -9.94
C THR A 187 -23.88 -6.02 -9.42
N PRO A 188 -22.64 -6.03 -8.90
CA PRO A 188 -22.00 -4.78 -8.47
C PRO A 188 -21.75 -3.85 -9.66
N PRO A 189 -21.58 -2.53 -9.41
CA PRO A 189 -21.22 -1.60 -10.47
C PRO A 189 -19.89 -1.99 -11.12
N LYS A 190 -19.60 -1.41 -12.28
CA LYS A 190 -18.26 -1.43 -12.85
C LYS A 190 -17.29 -0.80 -11.87
N LEU A 191 -16.02 -1.21 -11.94
CA LEU A 191 -14.96 -0.50 -11.25
C LEU A 191 -15.02 1.00 -11.59
N SER A 192 -14.71 1.83 -10.64
CA SER A 192 -14.68 3.30 -10.81
C SER A 192 -13.58 3.75 -11.78
N THR A 193 -12.67 2.87 -12.09
CA THR A 193 -11.55 3.04 -12.98
C THR A 193 -11.93 2.81 -14.43
N THR A 194 -11.23 3.46 -15.36
CA THR A 194 -11.50 3.35 -16.79
C THR A 194 -10.87 2.11 -17.42
N SER A 195 -9.96 1.44 -16.73
CA SER A 195 -9.24 0.28 -17.25
C SER A 195 -9.81 -1.04 -16.71
N GLU A 196 -9.93 -2.02 -17.60
CA GLU A 196 -10.21 -3.40 -17.20
C GLU A 196 -8.94 -3.96 -16.56
N MET A 197 -8.90 -4.04 -15.23
CA MET A 197 -7.78 -4.60 -14.51
C MET A 197 -7.88 -6.12 -14.46
N ASN A 198 -7.31 -6.77 -15.46
CA ASN A 198 -7.21 -8.22 -15.49
C ASN A 198 -5.75 -8.63 -15.27
N TYR A 199 -5.50 -9.45 -14.26
CA TYR A 199 -4.20 -10.03 -14.03
C TYR A 199 -4.04 -11.32 -14.84
N GLN A 200 -2.95 -11.41 -15.59
CA GLN A 200 -2.54 -12.65 -16.26
C GLN A 200 -1.65 -13.45 -15.34
N LEU A 201 -2.00 -14.71 -15.16
CA LEU A 201 -1.16 -15.67 -14.47
C LEU A 201 -0.12 -16.23 -15.44
N SER A 202 1.11 -16.35 -15.01
CA SER A 202 2.19 -16.95 -15.79
C SER A 202 2.78 -18.18 -15.11
N LYS A 203 3.62 -18.91 -15.83
CA LYS A 203 4.16 -20.21 -15.45
C LYS A 203 4.87 -20.19 -14.09
N GLN A 204 4.66 -21.24 -13.34
CA GLN A 204 5.25 -21.56 -12.04
C GLN A 204 6.62 -22.23 -12.18
N GLU A 205 7.49 -22.01 -11.19
CA GLU A 205 8.77 -22.72 -11.01
C GLU A 205 8.71 -23.67 -9.80
N SER A 206 7.67 -23.54 -8.98
CA SER A 206 7.41 -24.37 -7.81
C SER A 206 6.01 -24.94 -7.87
N ASP A 207 5.82 -26.14 -7.33
CA ASP A 207 4.52 -26.80 -7.17
C ASP A 207 3.85 -26.45 -5.82
N GLU A 208 4.46 -25.57 -5.01
CA GLU A 208 3.83 -25.09 -3.79
C GLU A 208 2.58 -24.25 -4.09
N SER A 209 1.58 -24.35 -3.20
CA SER A 209 0.37 -23.54 -3.31
C SER A 209 0.65 -22.12 -2.82
N LEU A 210 -0.04 -21.13 -3.42
CA LEU A 210 -0.04 -19.76 -2.90
C LEU A 210 -0.52 -19.72 -1.45
N SER A 211 0.04 -18.83 -0.65
CA SER A 211 -0.45 -18.54 0.70
C SER A 211 -1.88 -18.04 0.69
N GLU A 212 -2.60 -18.22 1.79
CA GLU A 212 -3.95 -17.66 1.94
C GLU A 212 -3.91 -16.13 2.04
N GLY A 213 -4.93 -15.46 1.51
CA GLY A 213 -5.07 -14.01 1.60
C GLY A 213 -5.44 -13.34 0.27
N LEU A 214 -5.45 -12.01 0.29
CA LEU A 214 -5.70 -11.15 -0.86
C LEU A 214 -4.51 -10.21 -1.05
N PHE A 215 -4.11 -10.01 -2.29
CA PHE A 215 -3.09 -9.02 -2.63
C PHE A 215 -3.74 -7.63 -2.64
N ALA A 216 -3.25 -6.73 -1.80
CA ALA A 216 -3.58 -5.31 -1.87
C ALA A 216 -2.64 -4.63 -2.87
N VAL A 217 -3.18 -4.21 -4.01
CA VAL A 217 -2.47 -3.47 -5.04
C VAL A 217 -2.67 -1.99 -4.78
N ILE A 218 -1.61 -1.31 -4.39
CA ILE A 218 -1.62 0.06 -3.87
C ILE A 218 -0.81 0.97 -4.80
N GLY A 219 -1.32 2.16 -5.10
CA GLY A 219 -0.58 3.16 -5.86
C GLY A 219 -0.44 2.81 -7.34
N ASN A 220 -1.51 2.42 -7.98
CA ASN A 220 -1.55 2.19 -9.41
C ASN A 220 -1.57 3.51 -10.19
N GLN A 221 -0.71 3.64 -11.20
CA GLN A 221 -0.56 4.86 -12.01
C GLN A 221 -1.42 4.92 -13.29
N ALA A 222 -2.34 4.03 -13.48
CA ALA A 222 -3.22 4.06 -14.67
C ALA A 222 -4.28 5.19 -14.66
N GLY A 223 -4.11 6.20 -13.81
CA GLY A 223 -5.10 7.25 -13.60
C GLY A 223 -6.17 6.86 -12.58
N GLU A 224 -6.04 5.72 -12.00
CA GLU A 224 -6.97 5.11 -11.08
C GLU A 224 -6.66 5.49 -9.64
N LYS A 225 -7.70 5.84 -8.92
CA LYS A 225 -7.59 6.28 -7.55
C LYS A 225 -8.29 5.27 -6.63
N ALA A 226 -7.72 4.09 -6.55
CA ALA A 226 -8.20 3.03 -5.68
C ALA A 226 -7.08 2.09 -5.23
N THR A 227 -7.29 1.44 -4.09
CA THR A 227 -6.59 0.24 -3.68
C THR A 227 -7.46 -0.95 -4.05
N TYR A 228 -6.88 -1.95 -4.70
CA TYR A 228 -7.58 -3.16 -5.12
C TYR A 228 -7.18 -4.34 -4.25
N LEU A 229 -8.16 -5.17 -3.89
CA LEU A 229 -7.90 -6.48 -3.32
C LEU A 229 -8.06 -7.54 -4.41
N VAL A 230 -7.02 -8.31 -4.65
CA VAL A 230 -6.94 -9.30 -5.73
C VAL A 230 -6.73 -10.69 -5.11
N ASP A 231 -7.46 -11.68 -5.59
CA ASP A 231 -7.34 -13.06 -5.13
C ASP A 231 -6.18 -13.83 -5.79
N ASN A 232 -6.00 -15.08 -5.38
CA ASN A 232 -4.98 -15.98 -5.91
C ASN A 232 -5.21 -16.40 -7.38
N ASP A 233 -6.39 -16.15 -7.91
CA ASP A 233 -6.73 -16.38 -9.32
C ASP A 233 -6.58 -15.13 -10.18
N GLY A 234 -6.16 -14.00 -9.59
CA GLY A 234 -5.90 -12.73 -10.27
C GLY A 234 -7.14 -11.87 -10.51
N TYR A 235 -8.25 -12.13 -9.82
CA TYR A 235 -9.47 -11.34 -9.93
C TYR A 235 -9.61 -10.30 -8.82
N ILE A 236 -10.09 -9.11 -9.19
CA ILE A 236 -10.39 -8.05 -8.23
C ILE A 236 -11.63 -8.44 -7.42
N ARG A 237 -11.47 -8.50 -6.11
CA ARG A 237 -12.50 -8.86 -5.11
C ARG A 237 -12.99 -7.69 -4.28
N ALA A 238 -12.29 -6.57 -4.31
CA ALA A 238 -12.74 -5.30 -3.72
C ALA A 238 -12.03 -4.12 -4.40
N GLU A 239 -12.71 -2.99 -4.48
CA GLU A 239 -12.16 -1.71 -4.91
C GLU A 239 -12.41 -0.68 -3.82
N MET A 240 -11.35 -0.15 -3.23
CA MET A 240 -11.38 0.88 -2.19
C MET A 240 -10.89 2.21 -2.79
N PRO A 241 -11.81 3.14 -3.12
CA PRO A 241 -11.46 4.41 -3.72
C PRO A 241 -10.57 5.27 -2.81
N ILE A 242 -9.67 6.05 -3.40
CA ILE A 242 -8.84 7.04 -2.70
C ILE A 242 -9.00 8.43 -3.36
N VAL A 243 -8.55 9.48 -2.67
CA VAL A 243 -8.71 10.87 -3.14
C VAL A 243 -7.69 11.20 -4.22
N ASN A 244 -6.43 10.84 -3.99
CA ASN A 244 -5.35 11.01 -4.95
C ASN A 244 -4.38 9.84 -4.85
N TYR A 245 -3.41 9.82 -5.77
CA TYR A 245 -2.37 8.81 -5.74
C TYR A 245 -1.63 8.85 -4.40
N ASN A 246 -1.59 7.72 -3.74
CA ASN A 246 -0.85 7.52 -2.51
C ASN A 246 -0.26 6.10 -2.48
N SER A 247 0.97 5.98 -2.06
CA SER A 247 1.77 4.77 -2.21
C SER A 247 2.10 4.13 -0.87
N MET A 248 1.17 4.15 0.06
CA MET A 248 1.36 3.63 1.40
C MET A 248 0.75 2.24 1.56
N ARG A 249 0.94 1.63 2.73
CA ARG A 249 0.42 0.30 3.06
C ARG A 249 -0.93 0.35 3.79
N LEU A 250 -1.61 -0.79 3.93
CA LEU A 250 -2.68 -0.98 4.90
C LEU A 250 -2.05 -1.34 6.25
N VAL A 251 -2.51 -0.74 7.33
CA VAL A 251 -2.02 -1.00 8.69
C VAL A 251 -3.20 -1.33 9.58
N PHE A 252 -3.05 -2.32 10.46
CA PHE A 252 -4.10 -2.75 11.38
C PHE A 252 -3.63 -2.52 12.82
N ASN A 253 -4.54 -2.04 13.69
CA ASN A 253 -4.29 -1.97 15.11
C ASN A 253 -4.73 -3.27 15.83
N ASP A 254 -4.49 -3.36 17.13
CA ASP A 254 -4.87 -4.52 17.95
C ASP A 254 -6.39 -4.75 18.01
N GLN A 255 -7.20 -3.71 17.77
CA GLN A 255 -8.65 -3.80 17.68
C GLN A 255 -9.13 -4.23 16.28
N GLN A 256 -8.20 -4.61 15.40
CA GLN A 256 -8.48 -4.98 14.01
C GLN A 256 -9.23 -3.88 13.25
N GLU A 257 -8.88 -2.63 13.47
CA GLU A 257 -9.29 -1.50 12.64
C GLU A 257 -8.20 -1.20 11.61
N MET A 258 -8.58 -0.92 10.38
CA MET A 258 -7.66 -0.69 9.27
C MET A 258 -7.40 0.79 9.05
N PHE A 259 -6.12 1.18 9.02
CA PHE A 259 -5.68 2.49 8.58
C PHE A 259 -5.31 2.46 7.11
N MET A 260 -5.83 3.40 6.35
CA MET A 260 -5.58 3.56 4.93
C MET A 260 -5.34 5.04 4.60
N ALA A 261 -4.20 5.35 4.02
CA ALA A 261 -3.97 6.68 3.48
C ALA A 261 -4.80 6.88 2.21
N VAL A 262 -5.60 7.92 2.19
CA VAL A 262 -6.47 8.27 1.05
C VAL A 262 -5.97 9.50 0.28
N SER A 263 -5.01 10.22 0.84
CA SER A 263 -4.28 11.32 0.19
C SER A 263 -2.93 11.56 0.88
N ASP A 264 -2.14 12.47 0.32
CA ASP A 264 -0.88 12.95 0.90
C ASP A 264 -1.05 13.74 2.22
N SER A 265 -2.27 14.02 2.61
CA SER A 265 -2.59 14.78 3.83
C SER A 265 -3.67 14.11 4.69
N LYS A 266 -4.10 12.90 4.34
CA LYS A 266 -5.23 12.27 5.04
C LYS A 266 -5.10 10.76 5.14
N ILE A 267 -5.12 10.26 6.38
CA ILE A 267 -5.22 8.84 6.71
C ILE A 267 -6.59 8.60 7.37
N VAL A 268 -7.29 7.57 6.98
CA VAL A 268 -8.57 7.18 7.56
C VAL A 268 -8.46 5.87 8.30
N LYS A 269 -9.22 5.74 9.38
CA LYS A 269 -9.42 4.49 10.10
C LYS A 269 -10.79 3.93 9.75
N LEU A 270 -10.81 2.70 9.24
CA LEU A 270 -12.02 2.00 8.82
C LEU A 270 -12.28 0.80 9.73
N ASN A 271 -13.55 0.56 10.06
CA ASN A 271 -13.96 -0.72 10.63
C ASN A 271 -14.25 -1.75 9.52
N ALA A 272 -14.47 -3.00 9.92
CA ALA A 272 -14.75 -4.10 9.00
C ALA A 272 -16.05 -3.95 8.18
N LEU A 273 -16.92 -3.02 8.52
CA LEU A 273 -18.12 -2.68 7.73
C LEU A 273 -17.84 -1.66 6.62
N GLY A 274 -16.60 -1.16 6.53
CA GLY A 274 -16.20 -0.11 5.59
C GLY A 274 -16.51 1.31 6.07
N GLN A 275 -17.00 1.50 7.31
CA GLN A 275 -17.28 2.81 7.87
C GLN A 275 -15.99 3.51 8.30
N VAL A 276 -15.82 4.77 7.93
CA VAL A 276 -14.75 5.62 8.47
C VAL A 276 -15.07 6.00 9.92
N LYS A 277 -14.20 5.59 10.84
CA LYS A 277 -14.32 5.83 12.28
C LYS A 277 -13.47 6.98 12.78
N GLN A 278 -12.42 7.31 12.05
CA GLN A 278 -11.51 8.42 12.37
C GLN A 278 -10.86 8.94 11.10
N VAL A 279 -10.57 10.22 11.10
CA VAL A 279 -9.83 10.90 10.02
C VAL A 279 -8.67 11.65 10.65
N LEU A 280 -7.44 11.27 10.29
CA LEU A 280 -6.24 12.00 10.62
C LEU A 280 -5.97 12.97 9.47
N ASP A 281 -6.26 14.25 9.68
CA ASP A 281 -6.19 15.29 8.64
C ASP A 281 -5.00 16.22 8.88
N LEU A 282 -3.99 16.11 8.03
CA LEU A 282 -2.75 16.91 8.08
C LEU A 282 -2.83 18.20 7.24
N ALA A 283 -3.99 18.53 6.66
CA ALA A 283 -4.12 19.68 5.77
C ALA A 283 -3.69 21.00 6.44
N ASN A 284 -3.98 21.16 7.74
CA ASN A 284 -3.66 22.34 8.55
C ASN A 284 -2.32 22.24 9.29
N THR A 285 -1.54 21.18 9.08
CA THR A 285 -0.18 21.02 9.62
C THR A 285 0.85 21.48 8.60
N ASP A 286 2.12 21.51 8.99
CA ASP A 286 3.23 21.78 8.07
C ASP A 286 3.60 20.57 7.19
N TYR A 287 2.97 19.41 7.37
CA TYR A 287 3.43 18.16 6.78
C TYR A 287 2.52 17.64 5.68
N LEU A 288 3.14 16.99 4.69
CA LEU A 288 2.54 16.10 3.70
C LEU A 288 3.19 14.72 3.87
N ILE A 289 2.39 13.68 4.01
CA ILE A 289 2.89 12.30 4.11
C ILE A 289 3.19 11.73 2.73
N HIS A 290 4.19 10.86 2.68
CA HIS A 290 4.58 10.17 1.46
C HIS A 290 5.10 8.76 1.77
N HIS A 291 5.19 7.92 0.78
CA HIS A 291 5.84 6.61 0.70
C HIS A 291 5.42 5.60 1.76
N ASP A 292 5.51 5.89 3.07
CA ASP A 292 5.30 4.88 4.10
C ASP A 292 4.83 5.43 5.45
N TYR A 293 4.11 4.61 6.20
CA TYR A 293 3.78 4.81 7.60
C TYR A 293 3.58 3.47 8.31
N ILE A 294 3.78 3.44 9.60
CA ILE A 294 3.60 2.29 10.48
C ILE A 294 2.88 2.70 11.76
N LEU A 295 2.37 1.73 12.49
CA LEU A 295 1.81 1.91 13.83
C LEU A 295 2.82 1.44 14.88
N ASN A 296 2.96 2.18 15.99
CA ASN A 296 3.77 1.76 17.12
C ASN A 296 2.87 1.30 18.31
N ASP A 297 3.51 0.78 19.35
CA ASP A 297 2.87 0.32 20.58
C ASP A 297 2.34 1.46 21.48
N LYS A 298 2.69 2.72 21.16
CA LYS A 298 2.24 3.93 21.88
C LYS A 298 0.96 4.54 21.30
N ASN A 299 0.22 3.82 20.47
CA ASN A 299 -0.98 4.31 19.80
C ASN A 299 -0.70 5.53 18.89
N GLN A 300 0.42 5.50 18.17
CA GLN A 300 0.83 6.55 17.24
C GLN A 300 1.12 5.95 15.86
N LEU A 301 0.77 6.68 14.81
CA LEU A 301 1.33 6.45 13.49
C LEU A 301 2.66 7.19 13.37
N ILE A 302 3.69 6.49 12.89
CA ILE A 302 4.96 7.06 12.47
C ILE A 302 4.93 7.12 10.95
N ALA A 303 5.11 8.29 10.36
CA ALA A 303 4.99 8.49 8.93
C ALA A 303 6.18 9.25 8.34
N LEU A 304 6.55 8.89 7.12
CA LEU A 304 7.48 9.66 6.30
C LEU A 304 6.75 10.92 5.79
N ALA A 305 7.42 12.07 5.83
CA ALA A 305 6.80 13.34 5.51
C ALA A 305 7.74 14.33 4.81
N THR A 306 7.12 15.28 4.14
CA THR A 306 7.75 16.51 3.62
C THR A 306 7.21 17.70 4.41
N SER A 307 8.09 18.57 4.93
CA SER A 307 7.69 19.86 5.48
C SER A 307 7.32 20.84 4.36
N LYS A 308 6.12 21.40 4.41
CA LYS A 308 5.67 22.44 3.45
C LYS A 308 6.53 23.70 3.54
N THR A 309 6.99 24.03 4.76
CA THR A 309 7.86 25.17 5.04
C THR A 309 9.26 24.96 4.48
N ALA A 310 9.91 23.80 4.77
CA ALA A 310 11.22 23.47 4.22
C ALA A 310 11.20 23.41 2.69
N LYS A 311 10.17 22.79 2.11
CA LYS A 311 9.96 22.75 0.66
C LYS A 311 9.88 24.14 0.04
N LYS A 312 9.17 25.07 0.67
CA LYS A 312 9.00 26.44 0.17
C LYS A 312 10.25 27.30 0.35
N GLN A 313 10.96 27.16 1.46
CA GLN A 313 12.08 28.02 1.84
C GLN A 313 13.43 27.52 1.31
N ALA A 314 13.69 26.22 1.42
CA ALA A 314 14.97 25.60 1.08
C ALA A 314 14.87 24.67 -0.13
N GLY A 315 13.67 24.32 -0.57
CA GLY A 315 13.46 23.41 -1.69
C GLY A 315 13.63 21.94 -1.34
N TYR A 316 13.72 21.56 -0.06
CA TYR A 316 13.89 20.18 0.38
C TYR A 316 12.57 19.42 0.43
N VAL A 317 12.61 18.14 0.09
CA VAL A 317 11.44 17.24 0.10
C VAL A 317 11.84 15.83 0.58
N GLU A 318 10.85 15.08 1.04
CA GLU A 318 10.95 13.65 1.37
C GLU A 318 12.02 13.32 2.42
N ASP A 319 12.11 14.14 3.46
CA ASP A 319 13.23 14.17 4.41
C ASP A 319 12.82 14.37 5.87
N ARG A 320 11.57 14.09 6.23
CA ARG A 320 11.06 14.19 7.61
C ARG A 320 10.43 12.89 8.07
N ILE A 321 10.51 12.63 9.37
CA ILE A 321 9.69 11.61 10.02
C ILE A 321 8.86 12.30 11.10
N ILE A 322 7.57 12.00 11.11
CA ILE A 322 6.61 12.54 12.07
C ILE A 322 5.90 11.43 12.81
N THR A 323 5.45 11.72 14.03
CA THR A 323 4.43 10.92 14.72
C THR A 323 3.09 11.64 14.67
N ILE A 324 2.01 10.86 14.63
CA ILE A 324 0.63 11.31 14.73
C ILE A 324 -0.01 10.53 15.85
N ASP A 325 -0.32 11.17 16.97
CA ASP A 325 -1.03 10.55 18.08
C ASP A 325 -2.48 10.27 17.68
N LEU A 326 -2.94 9.02 17.81
CA LEU A 326 -4.28 8.62 17.34
C LEU A 326 -5.41 9.16 18.23
N SER A 327 -5.11 9.53 19.48
CA SER A 327 -6.12 10.03 20.42
C SER A 327 -6.28 11.55 20.35
N THR A 328 -5.16 12.29 20.28
CA THR A 328 -5.15 13.76 20.29
C THR A 328 -5.04 14.36 18.90
N GLN A 329 -4.59 13.58 17.91
CA GLN A 329 -4.22 13.99 16.55
C GLN A 329 -3.05 15.00 16.52
N GLU A 330 -2.30 15.09 17.60
CA GLU A 330 -1.07 15.89 17.66
C GLU A 330 -0.03 15.31 16.72
N VAL A 331 0.62 16.19 15.97
CA VAL A 331 1.69 15.84 15.01
C VAL A 331 3.00 16.38 15.52
N THR A 332 3.99 15.50 15.70
CA THR A 332 5.32 15.85 16.18
C THR A 332 6.37 15.39 15.18
N GLU A 333 7.29 16.28 14.78
CA GLU A 333 8.47 15.90 14.02
C GLU A 333 9.48 15.20 14.96
N ILE A 334 9.93 14.01 14.57
CA ILE A 334 10.86 13.19 15.35
C ILE A 334 12.20 12.99 14.64
N ALA A 335 12.30 13.28 13.35
CA ALA A 335 13.57 13.31 12.62
C ALA A 335 13.53 14.33 11.48
N ASN A 336 14.62 15.07 11.36
CA ASN A 336 14.89 16.02 10.29
C ASN A 336 16.24 15.67 9.66
N PHE A 337 16.22 15.13 8.44
CA PHE A 337 17.46 14.64 7.81
C PHE A 337 18.42 15.76 7.38
N GLU A 338 17.95 16.98 7.18
CA GLU A 338 18.83 18.14 6.99
C GLU A 338 19.71 18.39 8.24
N GLU A 339 19.15 18.21 9.43
CA GLU A 339 19.88 18.34 10.69
C GLU A 339 20.71 17.09 11.03
N LEU A 340 20.22 15.90 10.70
CA LEU A 340 20.90 14.63 10.96
C LEU A 340 22.12 14.40 10.06
N LEU A 341 22.08 14.87 8.81
CA LEU A 341 23.09 14.64 7.78
C LEU A 341 23.51 15.96 7.08
N PRO A 342 23.92 17.00 7.83
CA PRO A 342 24.16 18.32 7.25
C PRO A 342 25.24 18.33 6.16
N ASP A 343 26.27 17.50 6.28
CA ASP A 343 27.32 17.40 5.27
C ASP A 343 26.83 16.79 3.96
N LEU A 344 25.84 15.89 4.01
CA LEU A 344 25.18 15.36 2.82
C LEU A 344 24.41 16.48 2.09
N TYR A 345 23.66 17.28 2.83
CA TYR A 345 22.86 18.39 2.28
C TYR A 345 23.76 19.49 1.66
N GLN A 346 24.94 19.75 2.24
CA GLN A 346 25.92 20.67 1.66
C GLN A 346 26.51 20.17 0.35
N LYS A 347 26.54 18.85 0.14
CA LYS A 347 27.04 18.23 -1.10
C LYS A 347 25.95 18.03 -2.14
N ALA A 348 24.70 18.06 -1.75
CA ALA A 348 23.59 17.88 -2.67
C ALA A 348 23.54 19.02 -3.68
N THR A 349 23.58 18.65 -4.95
CA THR A 349 23.64 19.56 -6.13
C THR A 349 22.76 18.99 -7.24
N GLY A 350 22.54 19.75 -8.30
CA GLY A 350 21.86 19.23 -9.48
C GLY A 350 20.35 19.46 -9.51
N ILE A 351 19.87 20.37 -8.71
CA ILE A 351 18.45 20.66 -8.50
C ILE A 351 17.67 20.96 -9.77
N GLU A 352 18.26 21.75 -10.70
CA GLU A 352 17.52 22.33 -11.83
C GLU A 352 17.48 21.42 -13.06
N GLU A 353 18.51 20.61 -13.30
CA GLU A 353 18.65 19.85 -14.54
C GLU A 353 18.38 18.35 -14.40
N HIS A 354 18.53 17.77 -13.20
CA HIS A 354 18.52 16.32 -12.99
C HIS A 354 17.49 15.82 -11.98
N SER A 355 16.86 16.69 -11.21
CA SER A 355 15.90 16.29 -10.17
C SER A 355 14.57 15.83 -10.77
N ASN A 356 14.18 14.61 -10.49
CA ASN A 356 12.81 14.11 -10.75
C ASN A 356 11.73 14.89 -9.97
N ASN A 357 12.12 15.66 -8.95
CA ASN A 357 11.27 16.46 -8.08
C ASN A 357 11.08 17.91 -8.53
N LYS A 358 11.19 18.23 -9.82
CA LYS A 358 10.84 19.54 -10.43
C LYS A 358 11.50 20.75 -9.76
N GLY A 359 12.81 20.73 -9.59
CA GLY A 359 13.55 21.83 -8.99
C GLY A 359 13.59 21.79 -7.46
N TYR A 360 13.14 20.72 -6.83
CA TYR A 360 13.35 20.47 -5.41
C TYR A 360 14.53 19.54 -5.18
N LEU A 361 15.23 19.75 -4.07
CA LEU A 361 16.29 18.86 -3.57
C LEU A 361 15.71 17.72 -2.76
N ASP A 362 16.18 16.53 -3.06
CA ASP A 362 15.78 15.29 -2.42
C ASP A 362 17.01 14.44 -2.06
N PRO A 363 17.86 14.90 -1.12
CA PRO A 363 19.17 14.30 -0.87
C PRO A 363 19.10 12.90 -0.26
N VAL A 364 18.01 12.55 0.40
CA VAL A 364 17.81 11.27 1.07
C VAL A 364 16.73 10.42 0.41
N HIS A 365 15.65 11.01 -0.05
CA HIS A 365 14.50 10.30 -0.62
C HIS A 365 14.10 9.10 0.24
N ILE A 366 13.67 9.36 1.47
CA ILE A 366 13.24 8.27 2.37
C ILE A 366 11.95 7.66 1.87
N ASN A 367 11.92 6.33 1.67
CA ASN A 367 10.82 5.67 0.96
C ASN A 367 10.21 4.45 1.67
N SER A 368 10.80 4.02 2.76
CA SER A 368 10.27 2.90 3.56
C SER A 368 10.79 2.98 4.98
N LEU A 369 9.98 2.56 5.95
CA LEU A 369 10.38 2.49 7.36
C LEU A 369 9.86 1.24 8.04
N GLN A 370 10.59 0.78 9.05
CA GLN A 370 10.23 -0.30 9.95
C GLN A 370 10.54 0.11 11.39
N LEU A 371 9.72 -0.35 12.31
CA LEU A 371 10.01 -0.28 13.74
C LEU A 371 10.67 -1.60 14.14
N ALA A 372 11.90 -1.51 14.60
CA ALA A 372 12.64 -2.62 15.18
C ALA A 372 12.51 -2.60 16.72
N ASP A 373 13.18 -3.53 17.39
CA ASP A 373 13.20 -3.60 18.85
C ASP A 373 13.74 -2.30 19.47
N ASN A 374 13.43 -2.05 20.75
CA ASN A 374 13.88 -0.88 21.50
C ASN A 374 13.56 0.47 20.86
N GLN A 375 12.44 0.56 20.12
CA GLN A 375 11.98 1.77 19.43
C GLN A 375 12.94 2.27 18.34
N GLN A 376 13.85 1.44 17.86
CA GLN A 376 14.72 1.78 16.74
C GLN A 376 13.90 1.85 15.43
N LEU A 377 14.14 2.88 14.63
CA LEU A 377 13.58 3.00 13.29
C LEU A 377 14.62 2.64 12.24
N LEU A 378 14.29 1.70 11.36
CA LEU A 378 15.04 1.41 10.16
C LEU A 378 14.40 2.15 8.99
N VAL A 379 15.18 2.96 8.29
CA VAL A 379 14.70 3.85 7.22
C VAL A 379 15.51 3.61 5.95
N SER A 380 14.82 3.38 4.85
CA SER A 380 15.44 3.26 3.53
C SER A 380 15.58 4.63 2.88
N SER A 381 16.81 5.04 2.61
CA SER A 381 17.14 6.20 1.79
C SER A 381 17.50 5.74 0.38
N ARG A 382 16.59 5.97 -0.58
CA ARG A 382 16.77 5.59 -1.98
C ARG A 382 17.94 6.34 -2.61
N GLU A 383 17.99 7.64 -2.38
CA GLU A 383 18.95 8.51 -3.06
C GLU A 383 20.39 8.21 -2.63
N THR A 384 20.61 7.87 -1.37
CA THR A 384 21.92 7.45 -0.88
C THR A 384 22.16 5.93 -0.98
N SER A 385 21.18 5.17 -1.47
CA SER A 385 21.24 3.70 -1.53
C SER A 385 21.61 3.06 -0.18
N THR A 386 21.15 3.66 0.92
CA THR A 386 21.55 3.34 2.29
C THR A 386 20.33 3.04 3.16
N ILE A 387 20.47 2.09 4.08
CA ILE A 387 19.54 1.90 5.18
C ILE A 387 20.12 2.62 6.39
N LEU A 388 19.32 3.46 7.04
CA LEU A 388 19.69 4.19 8.25
C LEU A 388 18.96 3.57 9.43
N ALA A 389 19.68 3.24 10.48
CA ALA A 389 19.13 2.88 11.77
C ALA A 389 19.12 4.13 12.67
N LEU A 390 17.94 4.49 13.13
CA LEU A 390 17.72 5.67 13.95
C LEU A 390 17.27 5.25 15.35
N LYS A 391 17.75 5.94 16.36
CA LYS A 391 17.40 5.72 17.77
C LYS A 391 16.99 7.02 18.44
N PRO A 392 15.91 7.02 19.26
CA PRO A 392 15.49 8.22 19.95
C PRO A 392 16.47 8.59 21.08
N ASP A 393 16.76 9.88 21.20
CA ASP A 393 17.43 10.45 22.35
C ASP A 393 16.46 10.61 23.56
N GLU A 394 16.94 11.22 24.64
CA GLU A 394 16.15 11.44 25.88
C GLU A 394 14.93 12.35 25.65
N GLN A 395 14.93 13.16 24.60
CA GLN A 395 13.86 14.06 24.19
C GLN A 395 12.88 13.38 23.22
N GLY A 396 13.20 12.18 22.73
CA GLY A 396 12.41 11.44 21.74
C GLY A 396 12.71 11.85 20.29
N ILE A 397 13.77 12.64 20.06
CA ILE A 397 14.25 13.00 18.72
C ILE A 397 15.23 11.93 18.25
N TYR A 398 15.01 11.44 17.05
CA TYR A 398 15.80 10.33 16.50
C TYR A 398 17.14 10.81 15.95
N GLN A 399 18.19 10.06 16.27
CA GLN A 399 19.55 10.27 15.80
C GLN A 399 20.02 9.06 14.99
N VAL A 400 20.91 9.24 14.02
CA VAL A 400 21.50 8.12 13.26
C VAL A 400 22.44 7.34 14.17
N GLU A 401 22.16 6.06 14.37
CA GLU A 401 22.99 5.15 15.19
C GLU A 401 24.03 4.43 14.31
N TYR A 402 23.60 3.87 13.19
CA TYR A 402 24.46 3.26 12.17
C TYR A 402 23.79 3.25 10.80
N MET A 403 24.56 2.86 9.78
CA MET A 403 24.10 2.81 8.39
C MET A 403 24.56 1.54 7.69
N MET A 404 23.80 1.11 6.68
CA MET A 404 24.13 -0.01 5.79
C MET A 404 24.09 0.46 4.34
N GLY A 405 25.22 0.51 3.67
CA GLY A 405 25.31 0.99 2.30
C GLY A 405 26.72 0.84 1.73
N ASP A 406 26.94 1.43 0.56
CA ASP A 406 28.25 1.43 -0.08
C ASP A 406 29.08 2.62 0.42
N GLU A 407 30.32 2.36 0.86
CA GLU A 407 31.23 3.40 1.37
C GLU A 407 31.54 4.48 0.33
N ALA A 408 31.55 4.11 -0.95
CA ALA A 408 31.84 5.05 -2.03
C ALA A 408 30.84 6.22 -2.10
N ILE A 409 29.59 5.99 -1.67
CA ILE A 409 28.54 7.03 -1.64
C ILE A 409 28.83 8.05 -0.54
N TRP A 410 29.45 7.62 0.56
CA TRP A 410 29.71 8.45 1.73
C TRP A 410 31.11 9.08 1.76
N GLN A 411 31.94 8.82 0.73
CA GLN A 411 33.24 9.47 0.59
C GLN A 411 33.09 10.99 0.50
N GLY A 412 33.81 11.68 1.39
CA GLY A 412 33.81 13.14 1.48
C GLY A 412 32.49 13.75 2.00
N VAL A 413 31.61 12.97 2.61
CA VAL A 413 30.41 13.44 3.31
C VAL A 413 30.71 13.49 4.80
N GLY A 414 31.54 14.44 5.22
CA GLY A 414 31.94 14.64 6.63
C GLY A 414 32.40 13.34 7.29
N GLU A 415 31.93 13.09 8.49
CA GLU A 415 32.20 11.88 9.27
C GLU A 415 31.10 10.80 9.12
N CYS A 416 30.08 11.02 8.31
CA CYS A 416 28.94 10.09 8.18
C CYS A 416 29.35 8.67 7.77
N GLY A 417 30.42 8.54 6.97
CA GLY A 417 30.97 7.24 6.57
C GLY A 417 31.45 6.37 7.75
N GLN A 418 31.75 6.94 8.90
CA GLN A 418 32.14 6.20 10.12
C GLN A 418 30.97 5.44 10.76
N LEU A 419 29.73 5.79 10.41
CA LEU A 419 28.52 5.12 10.89
C LEU A 419 28.17 3.88 10.06
N LEU A 420 28.91 3.58 9.00
CA LEU A 420 28.67 2.39 8.17
C LEU A 420 29.06 1.11 8.93
N LEU A 421 28.16 0.14 8.94
CA LEU A 421 28.46 -1.22 9.41
C LEU A 421 29.48 -1.90 8.49
N GLU A 422 30.31 -2.76 9.06
CA GLU A 422 31.23 -3.59 8.29
C GLU A 422 30.50 -4.61 7.44
N LYS A 423 30.84 -4.69 6.16
CA LYS A 423 30.28 -5.65 5.22
C LYS A 423 31.02 -6.98 5.28
N GLU A 424 30.42 -8.02 5.86
CA GLU A 424 31.01 -9.34 5.94
C GLU A 424 30.79 -10.15 4.65
N GLY A 425 31.88 -10.46 3.96
CA GLY A 425 31.87 -11.27 2.74
C GLY A 425 31.92 -10.41 1.48
N SER A 426 31.91 -11.10 0.32
CA SER A 426 32.01 -10.46 -1.00
C SER A 426 30.65 -10.44 -1.67
N PHE A 427 29.96 -9.33 -1.60
CA PHE A 427 28.71 -9.08 -2.33
C PHE A 427 28.58 -7.59 -2.68
N THR A 428 27.78 -7.29 -3.68
CA THR A 428 27.44 -5.91 -4.05
C THR A 428 26.30 -5.42 -3.17
N SER A 429 26.40 -4.20 -2.66
CA SER A 429 25.36 -3.55 -1.86
C SER A 429 24.09 -3.29 -2.69
N GLN A 430 23.02 -2.88 -2.06
CA GLN A 430 21.80 -2.43 -2.72
C GLN A 430 21.99 -1.04 -3.35
N TYR A 431 21.23 -0.77 -4.44
CA TYR A 431 21.20 0.54 -5.08
C TYR A 431 19.77 0.96 -5.42
N GLY A 432 19.36 2.14 -4.93
CA GLY A 432 18.05 2.72 -5.15
C GLY A 432 16.89 1.92 -4.56
N GLN A 433 17.14 1.17 -3.49
CA GLN A 433 16.25 0.19 -2.89
C GLN A 433 14.94 0.77 -2.37
N HIS A 434 13.93 -0.10 -2.28
CA HIS A 434 12.61 0.18 -1.70
C HIS A 434 12.19 -0.93 -0.72
N SER A 435 11.16 -0.62 0.10
CA SER A 435 10.40 -1.63 0.86
C SER A 435 11.26 -2.53 1.73
N ILE A 436 11.87 -1.97 2.76
CA ILE A 436 12.57 -2.77 3.78
C ILE A 436 11.58 -3.52 4.66
N THR A 437 11.95 -4.71 5.10
CA THR A 437 11.21 -5.55 6.05
C THR A 437 12.14 -6.05 7.14
N TYR A 438 11.81 -5.72 8.39
CA TYR A 438 12.52 -6.19 9.59
C TYR A 438 11.92 -7.50 10.08
N GLU A 439 12.76 -8.45 10.48
CA GLU A 439 12.35 -9.74 11.02
C GLU A 439 13.27 -10.20 12.14
N THR A 440 12.67 -10.71 13.20
CA THR A 440 13.35 -11.51 14.21
C THR A 440 13.08 -12.99 14.01
N ALA A 441 13.96 -13.86 14.46
CA ALA A 441 13.80 -15.32 14.43
C ALA A 441 14.37 -15.93 15.71
N GLU A 442 13.85 -17.10 16.11
CA GLU A 442 14.23 -17.78 17.35
C GLU A 442 15.70 -18.23 17.38
N ASP A 443 16.31 -18.43 16.22
CA ASP A 443 17.71 -18.83 16.07
C ASP A 443 18.71 -17.66 16.13
N LEU A 444 18.21 -16.41 16.17
CA LEU A 444 19.05 -15.23 16.22
C LEU A 444 19.50 -14.90 17.67
N SER A 445 20.73 -14.45 17.78
CA SER A 445 21.26 -13.90 19.03
C SER A 445 20.71 -12.49 19.28
N ALA A 446 20.66 -12.09 20.55
CA ALA A 446 20.26 -10.71 20.89
C ALA A 446 21.15 -9.68 20.16
N GLY A 447 20.54 -8.70 19.52
CA GLY A 447 21.17 -7.70 18.67
C GLY A 447 21.39 -8.18 17.23
N GLN A 448 20.85 -9.35 16.87
CA GLN A 448 20.80 -9.80 15.48
C GLN A 448 19.36 -9.73 14.95
N TYR A 449 19.22 -9.40 13.68
CA TYR A 449 17.94 -9.40 12.97
C TYR A 449 18.15 -9.62 11.46
N TYR A 450 17.10 -10.07 10.79
CA TYR A 450 17.07 -10.08 9.34
C TYR A 450 16.45 -8.81 8.79
N LEU A 451 17.01 -8.33 7.69
CA LEU A 451 16.48 -7.21 6.92
C LEU A 451 16.36 -7.62 5.45
N SER A 452 15.14 -7.68 4.96
CA SER A 452 14.86 -7.93 3.54
C SER A 452 14.50 -6.63 2.82
N LEU A 453 14.82 -6.54 1.52
CA LEU A 453 14.50 -5.38 0.71
C LEU A 453 14.36 -5.73 -0.78
N PHE A 454 13.66 -4.86 -1.51
CA PHE A 454 13.71 -4.82 -2.97
C PHE A 454 14.89 -3.94 -3.39
N ASN A 455 15.96 -4.57 -3.88
CA ASN A 455 17.06 -3.86 -4.50
C ASN A 455 16.67 -3.51 -5.95
N ASN A 456 16.34 -2.25 -6.20
CA ASN A 456 16.04 -1.78 -7.56
C ASN A 456 17.24 -1.96 -8.48
N ASN A 457 18.44 -2.03 -7.90
CA ASN A 457 19.69 -2.14 -8.67
C ASN A 457 19.78 -1.04 -9.73
N SER A 458 19.32 0.15 -9.32
CA SER A 458 19.22 1.33 -10.17
C SER A 458 20.54 2.09 -10.19
N THR A 459 20.87 2.66 -11.34
CA THR A 459 22.02 3.57 -11.48
C THR A 459 21.63 5.04 -11.43
N ILE A 460 20.40 5.34 -11.01
CA ILE A 460 19.86 6.71 -10.94
C ILE A 460 20.14 7.28 -9.55
N MET A 461 20.82 8.42 -9.53
CA MET A 461 21.05 9.28 -8.37
C MET A 461 20.96 10.72 -8.87
N ASP A 462 20.02 11.50 -8.35
CA ASP A 462 19.68 12.82 -8.89
C ASP A 462 20.31 13.98 -8.12
N SER A 463 20.68 13.75 -6.83
CA SER A 463 21.15 14.79 -5.92
C SER A 463 22.69 14.84 -5.76
N ARG A 464 23.43 13.88 -6.29
CA ARG A 464 24.88 13.75 -6.15
C ARG A 464 25.54 13.52 -7.52
N ILE A 465 25.83 14.62 -8.23
CA ILE A 465 26.45 14.57 -9.56
C ILE A 465 27.96 14.23 -9.52
N ASP A 466 28.57 14.25 -8.35
CA ASP A 466 29.96 13.89 -8.09
C ASP A 466 30.20 12.37 -8.00
N ILE A 467 29.12 11.56 -8.00
CA ILE A 467 29.18 10.11 -7.92
C ILE A 467 28.44 9.49 -9.10
N SER A 468 29.00 8.43 -9.67
CA SER A 468 28.39 7.62 -10.71
C SER A 468 28.02 6.24 -10.14
N LEU A 469 26.76 6.00 -9.84
CA LEU A 469 26.30 4.66 -9.44
C LEU A 469 26.60 3.59 -10.49
N ALA A 470 26.64 3.95 -11.77
CA ALA A 470 26.98 3.03 -12.84
C ALA A 470 28.42 2.50 -12.79
N GLU A 471 29.32 3.21 -12.08
CA GLU A 471 30.73 2.81 -11.93
C GLU A 471 30.94 1.91 -10.69
N ILE A 472 30.12 2.05 -9.66
CA ILE A 472 30.25 1.30 -8.39
C ILE A 472 29.28 0.14 -8.28
N ALA A 473 28.11 0.19 -8.95
CA ALA A 473 27.13 -0.87 -8.95
C ALA A 473 27.61 -2.13 -9.69
N ASP A 474 26.90 -3.22 -9.50
CA ASP A 474 27.24 -4.48 -10.16
C ASP A 474 26.94 -4.45 -11.67
N LYS A 475 27.42 -5.46 -12.41
CA LYS A 475 27.24 -5.56 -13.87
C LYS A 475 25.80 -5.79 -14.31
N THR A 476 24.92 -6.15 -13.39
CA THR A 476 23.48 -6.34 -13.62
C THR A 476 22.67 -5.06 -13.36
N ALA A 477 23.31 -4.01 -12.85
CA ALA A 477 22.66 -2.72 -12.62
C ALA A 477 21.97 -2.19 -13.88
N GLY A 478 20.75 -1.69 -13.73
CA GLY A 478 19.93 -1.24 -14.85
C GLY A 478 19.32 -2.37 -15.71
N LYS A 479 19.49 -3.65 -15.36
CA LYS A 479 19.00 -4.81 -16.13
C LYS A 479 18.16 -5.76 -15.32
N THR A 480 18.49 -5.97 -14.04
CA THR A 480 17.86 -6.93 -13.15
C THR A 480 17.75 -6.31 -11.78
N SER A 481 16.59 -6.37 -11.17
CA SER A 481 16.40 -6.08 -9.74
C SER A 481 16.55 -7.36 -8.92
N LYS A 482 16.64 -7.24 -7.60
CA LYS A 482 16.87 -8.39 -6.72
C LYS A 482 16.03 -8.28 -5.45
N TYR A 483 15.54 -9.42 -4.98
CA TYR A 483 15.28 -9.60 -3.57
C TYR A 483 16.62 -9.77 -2.86
N MET A 484 16.81 -9.11 -1.73
CA MET A 484 18.00 -9.29 -0.89
C MET A 484 17.58 -9.39 0.57
N LYS A 485 18.20 -10.36 1.29
CA LYS A 485 18.02 -10.54 2.72
C LYS A 485 19.39 -10.50 3.41
N TYR A 486 19.53 -9.60 4.35
CA TYR A 486 20.73 -9.45 5.17
C TYR A 486 20.51 -10.00 6.57
N LEU A 487 21.56 -10.56 7.17
CA LEU A 487 21.69 -10.69 8.62
C LEU A 487 22.50 -9.52 9.12
N VAL A 488 21.94 -8.73 10.02
CA VAL A 488 22.60 -7.62 10.71
C VAL A 488 22.97 -8.06 12.11
N ASP A 489 24.15 -7.71 12.57
CA ASP A 489 24.64 -7.94 13.94
C ASP A 489 25.13 -6.62 14.54
N GLU A 490 24.32 -6.04 15.42
CA GLU A 490 24.61 -4.77 16.08
C GLU A 490 25.78 -4.87 17.07
N LYS A 491 26.08 -6.08 17.59
CA LYS A 491 27.19 -6.27 18.55
C LYS A 491 28.55 -6.24 17.88
N THR A 492 28.62 -6.75 16.66
CA THR A 492 29.85 -6.74 15.86
C THR A 492 29.93 -5.57 14.91
N ASN A 493 28.88 -4.72 14.87
CA ASN A 493 28.72 -3.63 13.91
C ASN A 493 28.92 -4.11 12.47
N SER A 494 28.27 -5.21 12.10
CA SER A 494 28.45 -5.83 10.78
C SER A 494 27.14 -6.32 10.18
N TYR A 495 27.17 -6.57 8.88
CA TYR A 495 26.07 -7.23 8.16
C TYR A 495 26.59 -8.12 7.04
N LYS A 496 25.83 -9.16 6.72
CA LYS A 496 26.13 -10.07 5.61
C LYS A 496 24.89 -10.41 4.80
N LEU A 497 25.10 -10.62 3.52
CA LEU A 497 24.04 -11.12 2.62
C LEU A 497 23.80 -12.61 2.90
N VAL A 498 22.57 -12.99 3.25
CA VAL A 498 22.21 -14.38 3.52
C VAL A 498 21.38 -15.00 2.40
N GLU A 499 20.64 -14.17 1.65
CA GLU A 499 19.84 -14.63 0.52
C GLU A 499 19.69 -13.54 -0.53
N SER A 500 19.69 -13.91 -1.79
CA SER A 500 19.35 -13.03 -2.91
C SER A 500 18.94 -13.83 -4.14
N PHE A 501 17.93 -13.34 -4.86
CA PHE A 501 17.55 -13.87 -6.17
C PHE A 501 17.09 -12.74 -7.10
N ASP A 502 17.18 -13.01 -8.40
CA ASP A 502 16.84 -12.05 -9.43
C ASP A 502 15.34 -11.94 -9.63
N VAL A 503 14.87 -10.72 -9.82
CA VAL A 503 13.46 -10.39 -10.14
C VAL A 503 13.41 -9.44 -11.33
N PRO A 504 12.27 -9.28 -12.01
CA PRO A 504 12.14 -8.35 -13.13
C PRO A 504 12.60 -6.94 -12.76
N TYR A 505 13.35 -6.29 -13.68
CA TYR A 505 13.93 -4.98 -13.43
C TYR A 505 12.87 -3.90 -13.20
N SER A 506 13.06 -3.15 -12.14
CA SER A 506 12.28 -1.96 -11.81
C SER A 506 13.21 -0.91 -11.23
N ALA A 507 13.46 0.18 -11.95
CA ALA A 507 14.42 1.22 -11.54
C ALA A 507 13.96 2.03 -10.31
N TYR A 508 12.68 2.05 -10.05
CA TYR A 508 12.04 2.76 -8.93
C TYR A 508 10.75 2.02 -8.53
N VAL A 509 10.09 2.44 -7.46
CA VAL A 509 8.93 1.79 -6.83
C VAL A 509 9.22 0.35 -6.44
N SER A 510 8.21 -0.50 -6.30
CA SER A 510 8.35 -1.92 -5.98
C SER A 510 8.34 -2.22 -4.48
N SER A 511 8.05 -3.48 -4.17
CA SER A 511 8.00 -3.91 -2.77
C SER A 511 8.40 -5.37 -2.59
N VAL A 512 8.81 -5.68 -1.36
CA VAL A 512 8.94 -7.04 -0.84
C VAL A 512 8.17 -7.15 0.46
N GLN A 513 7.64 -8.33 0.72
CA GLN A 513 7.00 -8.69 1.98
C GLN A 513 7.30 -10.16 2.26
N ASN A 514 7.79 -10.45 3.47
CA ASN A 514 7.77 -11.81 3.97
C ASN A 514 6.37 -12.08 4.54
N TYR A 515 5.69 -13.04 3.99
CA TYR A 515 4.30 -13.33 4.32
C TYR A 515 4.11 -14.83 4.52
N GLN A 516 3.78 -15.22 5.75
CA GLN A 516 3.79 -16.61 6.17
C GLN A 516 5.17 -17.24 5.86
N ASN A 517 5.23 -18.31 5.07
CA ASN A 517 6.48 -18.94 4.66
C ASN A 517 6.90 -18.56 3.23
N HIS A 518 6.34 -17.51 2.66
CA HIS A 518 6.56 -17.08 1.28
C HIS A 518 7.09 -15.65 1.22
N ILE A 519 7.56 -15.26 0.04
CA ILE A 519 8.04 -13.92 -0.25
C ILE A 519 7.16 -13.34 -1.36
N ILE A 520 6.50 -12.23 -1.09
CA ILE A 520 5.75 -11.46 -2.08
C ILE A 520 6.68 -10.40 -2.65
N VAL A 521 6.79 -10.33 -3.97
CA VAL A 521 7.62 -9.33 -4.66
C VAL A 521 6.80 -8.62 -5.71
N ASP A 522 6.77 -7.29 -5.66
CA ASP A 522 6.26 -6.42 -6.70
C ASP A 522 7.42 -5.83 -7.50
N SER A 523 7.46 -6.06 -8.80
CA SER A 523 8.36 -5.41 -9.76
C SER A 523 7.56 -4.33 -10.50
N GLY A 524 7.37 -3.20 -9.82
CA GLY A 524 6.32 -2.24 -10.12
C GLY A 524 6.35 -1.67 -11.53
N GLN A 525 7.53 -1.31 -12.09
CA GLN A 525 7.63 -0.79 -13.47
C GLN A 525 7.23 -1.80 -14.54
N GLN A 526 7.25 -3.09 -14.23
CA GLN A 526 6.79 -4.14 -15.13
C GLN A 526 5.30 -4.43 -14.98
N ALA A 527 4.60 -3.69 -14.10
CA ALA A 527 3.22 -3.95 -13.71
C ALA A 527 2.99 -5.42 -13.34
N THR A 528 3.93 -6.03 -12.61
CA THR A 528 3.92 -7.45 -12.26
C THR A 528 4.31 -7.65 -10.79
N PHE A 529 3.60 -8.55 -10.13
CA PHE A 529 3.98 -9.05 -8.82
C PHE A 529 3.95 -10.58 -8.81
N ALA A 530 4.65 -11.17 -7.86
CA ALA A 530 4.74 -12.62 -7.76
C ALA A 530 4.90 -13.08 -6.31
N GLU A 531 4.51 -14.30 -6.05
CA GLU A 531 4.78 -15.01 -4.81
C GLU A 531 5.86 -16.06 -5.06
N TYR A 532 6.82 -16.11 -4.16
CA TYR A 532 7.97 -16.99 -4.19
C TYR A 532 7.99 -17.86 -2.94
N THR A 533 8.56 -19.06 -3.03
CA THR A 533 8.90 -19.85 -1.85
C THR A 533 9.94 -19.12 -1.00
N SER A 534 10.14 -19.56 0.24
CA SER A 534 11.23 -19.06 1.10
C SER A 534 12.63 -19.28 0.50
N SER A 535 12.79 -20.15 -0.49
CA SER A 535 14.05 -20.39 -1.21
C SER A 535 14.16 -19.65 -2.55
N GLY A 536 13.26 -18.69 -2.81
CA GLY A 536 13.31 -17.83 -4.00
C GLY A 536 12.82 -18.47 -5.29
N LYS A 537 12.10 -19.62 -5.26
CA LYS A 537 11.45 -20.19 -6.43
C LYS A 537 10.08 -19.58 -6.64
N MET A 538 9.81 -19.09 -7.84
CA MET A 538 8.53 -18.48 -8.17
C MET A 538 7.38 -19.50 -8.12
N ILE A 539 6.37 -19.23 -7.29
CA ILE A 539 5.14 -20.02 -7.22
C ILE A 539 4.19 -19.53 -8.30
N GLN A 540 3.88 -18.23 -8.32
CA GLN A 540 2.96 -17.65 -9.30
C GLN A 540 3.31 -16.19 -9.55
N ARG A 541 3.24 -15.76 -10.81
CA ARG A 541 3.34 -14.35 -11.22
C ARG A 541 2.02 -13.85 -11.75
N PHE A 542 1.70 -12.61 -11.40
CA PHE A 542 0.53 -11.85 -11.81
C PHE A 542 1.01 -10.65 -12.63
N THR A 543 0.49 -10.49 -13.84
CA THR A 543 0.86 -9.37 -14.70
C THR A 543 -0.40 -8.59 -15.09
N GLN A 544 -0.39 -7.29 -14.91
CA GLN A 544 -1.48 -6.42 -15.31
C GLN A 544 -1.45 -6.15 -16.81
N LYS A 545 -2.59 -6.26 -17.47
CA LYS A 545 -2.73 -6.10 -18.93
C LYS A 545 -2.99 -4.67 -19.40
N THR A 546 -2.90 -3.69 -18.53
CA THR A 546 -3.31 -2.31 -18.85
C THR A 546 -2.12 -1.45 -19.21
N ASP A 547 -2.38 -0.23 -19.74
CA ASP A 547 -1.40 0.83 -19.97
C ASP A 547 -0.88 1.44 -18.64
N THR A 548 -0.91 0.67 -17.56
CA THR A 548 -0.36 1.03 -16.26
C THR A 548 1.13 1.34 -16.40
N LYS A 549 1.55 2.50 -15.92
CA LYS A 549 2.95 2.89 -15.95
C LYS A 549 3.77 2.14 -14.89
N TYR A 550 3.18 1.90 -13.73
CA TYR A 550 3.77 1.09 -12.66
C TYR A 550 2.74 0.76 -11.57
N LEU A 551 3.02 -0.28 -10.79
CA LEU A 551 2.46 -0.51 -9.45
C LEU A 551 3.46 0.05 -8.45
N TYR A 552 2.97 0.71 -7.39
CA TYR A 552 3.89 1.23 -6.39
C TYR A 552 4.25 0.16 -5.36
N ARG A 553 3.23 -0.50 -4.81
CA ARG A 553 3.35 -1.54 -3.78
C ARG A 553 2.30 -2.62 -3.96
N VAL A 554 2.69 -3.86 -3.70
CA VAL A 554 1.78 -4.98 -3.54
C VAL A 554 2.15 -5.72 -2.26
N TYR A 555 1.21 -5.80 -1.33
CA TYR A 555 1.31 -6.60 -0.12
C TYR A 555 0.15 -7.58 -0.04
N LYS A 556 0.35 -8.73 0.59
CA LYS A 556 -0.68 -9.73 0.83
C LYS A 556 -1.17 -9.66 2.27
N TYR A 557 -2.48 -9.76 2.47
CA TYR A 557 -3.13 -9.73 3.78
C TYR A 557 -4.16 -10.86 3.85
N ASP A 558 -4.24 -11.55 4.98
CA ASP A 558 -5.27 -12.56 5.20
C ASP A 558 -6.62 -11.95 5.58
N PHE A 559 -6.62 -10.69 6.04
CA PHE A 559 -7.78 -9.99 6.61
C PHE A 559 -8.46 -10.77 7.74
N LYS A 560 -7.69 -11.66 8.40
CA LYS A 560 -8.13 -12.40 9.56
C LYS A 560 -8.48 -11.42 10.69
N ASN A 561 -9.57 -11.71 11.39
CA ASN A 561 -10.13 -10.83 12.41
C ASN A 561 -10.60 -9.44 11.93
N TYR A 562 -10.54 -9.17 10.63
CA TYR A 562 -11.13 -7.98 10.02
C TYR A 562 -12.39 -8.36 9.21
N TYR A 563 -12.25 -8.93 8.02
CA TYR A 563 -13.38 -9.47 7.25
C TYR A 563 -13.67 -10.93 7.58
N PHE A 564 -12.65 -11.73 7.87
CA PHE A 564 -12.68 -13.18 7.95
C PHE A 564 -12.24 -13.71 9.32
N ASP A 565 -12.70 -14.96 9.64
CA ASP A 565 -12.22 -15.71 10.81
C ASP A 565 -10.79 -16.24 10.61
#